data_220ca6582d4b05e782267fd6c3cc0aa7
#
_entry.id   220ca6582d4b05e782267fd6c3cc0aa7
#
_cell.length_a   1.000
_cell.length_b   1.000
_cell.length_c   1.000
_cell.angle_alpha   90.00
_cell.angle_beta   90.00
_cell.angle_gamma   90.00
#
_symmetry.space_group_name_H-M   'P 1'
#
loop_
_entity.id
_entity.type
_entity.pdbx_description
1 polymer ?
#
loop_
_entity_poly.entity_id
_entity_poly.type
_entity_poly.pdbx_seq_one_letter_code
_entity_poly.pdbx_strand_id
1 'polypeptide(L)'
;EVIKGCIMEIEYKQTKDFTADELQKLFLSVHWEPGNYPEKLVRAMHNSTRVISAWDGDKLVGLVRALDDGETVAFLHYLLVDPAYQGQYIGDELMKRIMSFYQNLLYVKVMPSDPETISFYERYGFQQYDNYSAMVRKHFL
;
A
#
# COMPACT_ATOMS: atom_id res chain seq x y z
N GLU A 1 4.29 -9.10 -31.41
CA GLU A 1 4.24 -8.92 -31.01
C GLU A 1 4.23 -8.20 -30.21
N VAL A 2 4.45 -7.97 -30.13
CA VAL A 2 4.45 -7.40 -29.44
C VAL A 2 3.98 -6.77 -28.71
N ILE A 3 4.14 -6.41 -29.05
CA ILE A 3 3.32 -5.71 -28.36
C ILE A 3 2.82 -6.33 -27.21
N LYS A 4 2.88 -7.46 -27.15
CA LYS A 4 2.50 -8.13 -26.06
C LYS A 4 3.20 -7.60 -24.88
N GLY A 5 4.30 -7.06 -25.01
CA GLY A 5 5.00 -6.45 -23.92
C GLY A 5 4.28 -5.26 -23.32
N CYS A 6 3.30 -4.74 -24.04
CA CYS A 6 2.56 -3.58 -23.54
C CYS A 6 1.39 -3.95 -22.66
N ILE A 7 1.04 -5.24 -22.62
CA ILE A 7 -0.10 -5.69 -21.83
C ILE A 7 0.43 -6.52 -20.69
N MET A 8 0.25 -6.00 -19.50
CA MET A 8 0.69 -6.66 -18.30
C MET A 8 -0.51 -7.17 -17.56
N GLU A 9 -0.52 -8.46 -17.29
CA GLU A 9 -1.60 -9.04 -16.52
C GLU A 9 -1.20 -9.06 -15.06
N ILE A 10 -1.73 -8.10 -14.31
CA ILE A 10 -1.47 -8.02 -12.90
C ILE A 10 -2.58 -8.74 -12.17
N GLU A 11 -2.20 -9.68 -11.32
CA GLU A 11 -3.14 -10.39 -10.47
C GLU A 11 -3.19 -9.73 -9.11
N TYR A 12 -4.40 -9.58 -8.54
CA TYR A 12 -4.59 -8.94 -7.24
C TYR A 12 -5.07 -9.99 -6.25
N LYS A 13 -4.46 -10.01 -5.06
CA LYS A 13 -4.76 -11.02 -4.04
C LYS A 13 -5.05 -10.37 -2.71
N GLN A 14 -5.78 -11.08 -1.86
CA GLN A 14 -6.08 -10.62 -0.50
C GLN A 14 -5.30 -11.41 0.55
N THR A 15 -4.26 -12.09 0.15
CA THR A 15 -3.42 -12.81 1.11
C THR A 15 -2.77 -11.87 2.11
N LYS A 16 -2.53 -12.35 3.31
CA LYS A 16 -1.76 -11.65 4.33
C LYS A 16 -0.43 -12.36 4.59
N ASP A 17 -0.16 -13.44 3.85
CA ASP A 17 1.03 -14.25 4.05
C ASP A 17 2.00 -14.03 2.90
N PHE A 18 3.17 -13.54 3.24
CA PHE A 18 4.23 -13.22 2.29
C PHE A 18 5.54 -13.79 2.81
N THR A 19 6.49 -13.99 1.91
CA THR A 19 7.85 -14.32 2.33
C THR A 19 8.60 -13.04 2.67
N ALA A 20 9.62 -13.18 3.52
CA ALA A 20 10.49 -12.06 3.87
C ALA A 20 11.15 -11.46 2.64
N ASP A 21 11.56 -12.32 1.69
CA ASP A 21 12.22 -11.86 0.48
C ASP A 21 11.29 -11.02 -0.40
N GLU A 22 10.03 -11.46 -0.55
CA GLU A 22 9.05 -10.71 -1.32
C GLU A 22 8.84 -9.30 -0.77
N LEU A 23 8.65 -9.21 0.54
CA LEU A 23 8.40 -7.91 1.17
C LEU A 23 9.65 -7.04 1.15
N GLN A 24 10.82 -7.61 1.42
CA GLN A 24 12.05 -6.85 1.41
C GLN A 24 12.32 -6.24 0.05
N LYS A 25 12.19 -7.03 -1.00
CA LYS A 25 12.43 -6.54 -2.36
C LYS A 25 11.49 -5.40 -2.72
N LEU A 26 10.21 -5.54 -2.38
CA LEU A 26 9.24 -4.51 -2.69
C LEU A 26 9.52 -3.22 -1.92
N PHE A 27 9.71 -3.32 -0.60
CA PHE A 27 9.91 -2.13 0.22
C PHE A 27 11.22 -1.42 -0.12
N LEU A 28 12.29 -2.16 -0.36
CA LEU A 28 13.55 -1.54 -0.73
C LEU A 28 13.53 -0.97 -2.14
N SER A 29 12.62 -1.43 -3.01
CA SER A 29 12.50 -0.86 -4.36
C SER A 29 12.08 0.60 -4.30
N VAL A 30 11.38 1.03 -3.25
CA VAL A 30 10.99 2.42 -3.03
C VAL A 30 11.80 3.07 -1.90
N HIS A 31 12.88 2.44 -1.46
CA HIS A 31 13.80 2.96 -0.44
C HIS A 31 13.12 3.21 0.91
N TRP A 32 12.16 2.37 1.28
CA TRP A 32 11.47 2.48 2.57
C TRP A 32 12.19 1.65 3.62
N GLU A 33 12.54 2.31 4.73
CA GLU A 33 13.31 1.71 5.81
C GLU A 33 12.77 0.39 6.37
N PRO A 34 11.44 0.20 6.47
CA PRO A 34 10.95 -1.09 6.98
C PRO A 34 11.43 -2.30 6.17
N GLY A 35 11.87 -2.09 4.91
CA GLY A 35 12.46 -3.16 4.12
C GLY A 35 13.72 -3.74 4.73
N ASN A 36 14.36 -3.03 5.66
CA ASN A 36 15.52 -3.53 6.37
C ASN A 36 15.14 -4.48 7.52
N TYR A 37 13.83 -4.66 7.76
CA TYR A 37 13.30 -5.50 8.82
C TYR A 37 12.28 -6.48 8.25
N PRO A 38 12.68 -7.33 7.29
CA PRO A 38 11.71 -8.14 6.55
C PRO A 38 10.92 -9.10 7.41
N GLU A 39 11.51 -9.62 8.49
CA GLU A 39 10.77 -10.53 9.36
C GLU A 39 9.66 -9.80 10.12
N LYS A 40 9.90 -8.53 10.47
CA LYS A 40 8.86 -7.72 11.08
C LYS A 40 7.75 -7.43 10.09
N LEU A 41 8.10 -7.20 8.82
CA LEU A 41 7.11 -6.98 7.79
C LEU A 41 6.22 -8.19 7.56
N VAL A 42 6.80 -9.40 7.59
CA VAL A 42 6.02 -10.63 7.46
C VAL A 42 4.95 -10.69 8.55
N ARG A 43 5.35 -10.46 9.79
CA ARG A 43 4.40 -10.49 10.91
C ARG A 43 3.39 -9.35 10.83
N ALA A 44 3.84 -8.16 10.41
CA ALA A 44 2.96 -7.00 10.29
C ALA A 44 1.86 -7.25 9.26
N MET A 45 2.20 -7.84 8.12
CA MET A 45 1.20 -8.14 7.10
C MET A 45 0.22 -9.19 7.60
N HIS A 46 0.73 -10.24 8.23
CA HIS A 46 -0.12 -11.30 8.78
C HIS A 46 -1.10 -10.74 9.82
N ASN A 47 -0.68 -9.76 10.60
CA ASN A 47 -1.50 -9.16 11.65
C ASN A 47 -2.35 -7.98 11.16
N SER A 48 -2.25 -7.63 9.89
CA SER A 48 -3.05 -6.53 9.34
C SER A 48 -4.51 -6.93 9.23
N THR A 49 -5.39 -5.93 9.28
CA THR A 49 -6.81 -6.20 9.08
C THR A 49 -7.07 -6.64 7.65
N ARG A 50 -6.51 -5.90 6.68
CA ARG A 50 -6.66 -6.23 5.26
C ARG A 50 -5.38 -5.89 4.52
N VAL A 51 -5.07 -6.72 3.53
CA VAL A 51 -3.96 -6.46 2.61
C VAL A 51 -4.45 -6.79 1.21
N ILE A 52 -4.23 -5.87 0.28
CA ILE A 52 -4.43 -6.15 -1.15
C ILE A 52 -3.05 -6.08 -1.78
N SER A 53 -2.70 -7.10 -2.56
CA SER A 53 -1.39 -7.15 -3.20
C SER A 53 -1.53 -7.33 -4.70
N ALA A 54 -0.55 -6.81 -5.42
CA ALA A 54 -0.48 -6.87 -6.87
C ALA A 54 0.73 -7.71 -7.28
N TRP A 55 0.53 -8.58 -8.25
CA TRP A 55 1.52 -9.59 -8.63
C TRP A 55 1.68 -9.64 -10.14
N ASP A 56 2.91 -9.69 -10.58
CA ASP A 56 3.27 -9.99 -11.96
C ASP A 56 3.84 -11.42 -11.93
N GLY A 57 2.99 -12.42 -12.24
CA GLY A 57 3.35 -13.80 -12.04
C GLY A 57 3.67 -14.05 -10.57
N ASP A 58 4.89 -14.49 -10.30
CA ASP A 58 5.33 -14.78 -8.93
C ASP A 58 5.95 -13.57 -8.23
N LYS A 59 6.03 -12.43 -8.90
CA LYS A 59 6.67 -11.26 -8.34
C LYS A 59 5.66 -10.33 -7.69
N LEU A 60 5.88 -10.01 -6.43
CA LEU A 60 5.08 -9.01 -5.72
C LEU A 60 5.51 -7.62 -6.18
N VAL A 61 4.60 -6.88 -6.80
CA VAL A 61 4.94 -5.59 -7.40
C VAL A 61 4.23 -4.41 -6.74
N GLY A 62 3.30 -4.67 -5.85
CA GLY A 62 2.64 -3.59 -5.11
C GLY A 62 1.77 -4.15 -4.01
N LEU A 63 1.45 -3.30 -3.02
CA LEU A 63 0.48 -3.67 -2.01
C LEU A 63 -0.07 -2.43 -1.32
N VAL A 64 -1.21 -2.62 -0.65
CA VAL A 64 -1.74 -1.66 0.30
C VAL A 64 -2.19 -2.45 1.52
N ARG A 65 -1.90 -1.92 2.70
CA ARG A 65 -2.22 -2.55 3.97
C ARG A 65 -3.11 -1.61 4.78
N ALA A 66 -4.12 -2.17 5.45
CA ALA A 66 -5.02 -1.39 6.30
C ALA A 66 -5.13 -1.99 7.68
N LEU A 67 -5.24 -1.11 8.66
CA LEU A 67 -5.58 -1.43 10.05
C LEU A 67 -6.89 -0.72 10.34
N ASP A 68 -7.84 -1.40 10.95
CA ASP A 68 -9.12 -0.76 11.26
C ASP A 68 -9.73 -1.34 12.53
N ASP A 69 -10.72 -0.62 13.08
CA ASP A 69 -11.49 -1.09 14.23
C ASP A 69 -12.85 -1.67 13.83
N GLY A 70 -13.16 -1.67 12.55
CA GLY A 70 -14.40 -2.22 12.03
C GLY A 70 -15.61 -1.30 12.17
N GLU A 71 -15.49 -0.16 12.83
CA GLU A 71 -16.62 0.70 13.13
C GLU A 71 -16.39 2.18 12.81
N THR A 72 -15.25 2.71 13.24
CA THR A 72 -15.06 4.17 13.17
C THR A 72 -13.95 4.59 12.24
N VAL A 73 -12.83 3.86 12.20
CA VAL A 73 -11.65 4.34 11.47
C VAL A 73 -10.89 3.19 10.83
N ALA A 74 -10.37 3.45 9.64
CA ALA A 74 -9.34 2.63 9.01
C ALA A 74 -8.14 3.52 8.72
N PHE A 75 -6.95 2.97 8.91
CA PHE A 75 -5.71 3.63 8.57
C PHE A 75 -5.04 2.85 7.44
N LEU A 76 -4.92 3.51 6.28
CA LEU A 76 -4.20 2.93 5.16
C LEU A 76 -2.72 3.20 5.38
N HIS A 77 -1.99 2.14 5.66
CA HIS A 77 -0.58 2.22 5.96
C HIS A 77 0.16 1.32 4.98
N TYR A 78 1.15 1.86 4.32
CA TYR A 78 1.88 1.20 3.24
C TYR A 78 1.03 1.02 1.99
N LEU A 79 1.02 2.03 1.15
CA LEU A 79 0.60 1.88 -0.24
C LEU A 79 1.85 2.11 -1.07
N LEU A 80 2.31 1.08 -1.77
CA LEU A 80 3.53 1.19 -2.55
C LEU A 80 3.46 0.31 -3.79
N VAL A 81 4.15 0.75 -4.84
CA VAL A 81 4.27 0.04 -6.11
C VAL A 81 5.72 0.10 -6.53
N ASP A 82 6.28 -1.04 -6.92
CA ASP A 82 7.64 -1.12 -7.45
C ASP A 82 7.79 -0.11 -8.59
N PRO A 83 8.85 0.72 -8.59
CA PRO A 83 9.02 1.73 -9.62
C PRO A 83 9.00 1.21 -11.05
N ALA A 84 9.43 -0.02 -11.27
CA ALA A 84 9.39 -0.61 -12.60
C ALA A 84 7.96 -0.83 -13.11
N TYR A 85 6.97 -0.76 -12.22
CA TYR A 85 5.56 -0.98 -12.53
C TYR A 85 4.70 0.25 -12.34
N GLN A 86 5.28 1.39 -11.98
CA GLN A 86 4.53 2.62 -11.83
C GLN A 86 4.09 3.15 -13.19
N GLY A 87 3.02 3.95 -13.19
CA GLY A 87 2.46 4.47 -14.43
C GLY A 87 1.51 3.53 -15.12
N GLN A 88 1.12 2.44 -14.49
CA GLN A 88 0.24 1.42 -15.06
C GLN A 88 -1.03 1.23 -14.25
N TYR A 89 -1.38 2.24 -13.44
CA TYR A 89 -2.63 2.26 -12.66
C TYR A 89 -2.73 1.17 -11.59
N ILE A 90 -1.60 0.57 -11.20
CA ILE A 90 -1.62 -0.44 -10.13
C ILE A 90 -2.01 0.19 -8.79
N GLY A 91 -1.45 1.37 -8.49
CA GLY A 91 -1.81 2.08 -7.27
C GLY A 91 -3.29 2.42 -7.23
N ASP A 92 -3.86 2.82 -8.38
CA ASP A 92 -5.29 3.11 -8.47
C ASP A 92 -6.13 1.86 -8.21
N GLU A 93 -5.73 0.72 -8.76
CA GLU A 93 -6.49 -0.51 -8.56
C GLU A 93 -6.40 -0.97 -7.11
N LEU A 94 -5.22 -0.85 -6.48
CA LEU A 94 -5.07 -1.17 -5.07
C LEU A 94 -5.98 -0.31 -4.20
N MET A 95 -6.01 1.00 -4.46
CA MET A 95 -6.88 1.92 -3.72
C MET A 95 -8.34 1.59 -3.90
N LYS A 96 -8.74 1.35 -5.14
CA LYS A 96 -10.12 1.02 -5.44
C LYS A 96 -10.57 -0.21 -4.67
N ARG A 97 -9.72 -1.24 -4.64
CA ARG A 97 -10.07 -2.48 -3.97
C ARG A 97 -10.09 -2.33 -2.46
N ILE A 98 -9.11 -1.65 -1.86
CA ILE A 98 -9.10 -1.52 -0.41
C ILE A 98 -10.25 -0.61 0.06
N MET A 99 -10.55 0.45 -0.66
CA MET A 99 -11.61 1.37 -0.28
C MET A 99 -13.00 0.73 -0.36
N SER A 100 -13.16 -0.33 -1.14
CA SER A 100 -14.45 -1.02 -1.23
C SER A 100 -14.87 -1.62 0.12
N PHE A 101 -13.91 -1.85 1.03
CA PHE A 101 -14.20 -2.40 2.35
C PHE A 101 -14.55 -1.33 3.38
N TYR A 102 -14.36 -0.04 3.05
CA TYR A 102 -14.39 1.02 4.06
C TYR A 102 -15.39 2.11 3.74
N GLN A 103 -16.58 1.72 3.25
CA GLN A 103 -17.59 2.70 2.87
C GLN A 103 -18.51 3.12 4.01
N ASN A 104 -18.49 2.37 5.11
CA ASN A 104 -19.41 2.61 6.23
C ASN A 104 -18.73 3.08 7.50
N LEU A 105 -17.42 3.33 7.47
CA LEU A 105 -16.72 3.86 8.62
C LEU A 105 -16.84 5.39 8.66
N LEU A 106 -16.58 5.96 9.83
CA LEU A 106 -16.60 7.41 9.97
C LEU A 106 -15.43 8.05 9.25
N TYR A 107 -14.25 7.43 9.32
CA TYR A 107 -13.03 7.99 8.75
C TYR A 107 -12.18 6.93 8.09
N VAL A 108 -11.54 7.29 7.00
CA VAL A 108 -10.38 6.56 6.48
C VAL A 108 -9.24 7.57 6.45
N LYS A 109 -8.12 7.21 7.06
CA LYS A 109 -6.98 8.10 7.20
C LYS A 109 -5.78 7.56 6.45
N VAL A 110 -4.98 8.47 5.93
CA VAL A 110 -3.72 8.14 5.29
C VAL A 110 -2.72 9.23 5.65
N MET A 111 -1.44 8.85 5.72
CA MET A 111 -0.36 9.80 5.96
C MET A 111 0.62 9.68 4.80
N PRO A 112 0.44 10.49 3.76
CA PRO A 112 1.33 10.43 2.59
C PRO A 112 2.77 10.71 3.00
N SER A 113 3.69 9.89 2.51
CA SER A 113 5.12 10.07 2.80
C SER A 113 5.76 11.10 1.88
N ASP A 114 5.09 11.44 0.78
CA ASP A 114 5.62 12.34 -0.23
C ASP A 114 4.51 13.33 -0.61
N PRO A 115 4.76 14.65 -0.50
CA PRO A 115 3.75 15.64 -0.86
C PRO A 115 3.20 15.48 -2.28
N GLU A 116 3.98 14.90 -3.19
CA GLU A 116 3.53 14.70 -4.57
C GLU A 116 2.41 13.67 -4.66
N THR A 117 2.22 12.84 -3.64
CA THR A 117 1.15 11.84 -3.65
C THR A 117 -0.17 12.39 -3.12
N ILE A 118 -0.19 13.60 -2.61
CA ILE A 118 -1.43 14.18 -2.05
C ILE A 118 -2.53 14.22 -3.11
N SER A 119 -2.20 14.65 -4.33
CA SER A 119 -3.20 14.72 -5.39
C SER A 119 -3.76 13.35 -5.76
N PHE A 120 -2.94 12.30 -5.63
CA PHE A 120 -3.41 10.94 -5.85
C PHE A 120 -4.52 10.60 -4.86
N TYR A 121 -4.29 10.87 -3.57
CA TYR A 121 -5.29 10.55 -2.54
C TYR A 121 -6.52 11.42 -2.66
N GLU A 122 -6.37 12.67 -3.10
CA GLU A 122 -7.52 13.55 -3.28
C GLU A 122 -8.51 13.00 -4.30
N ARG A 123 -8.02 12.26 -5.29
CA ARG A 123 -8.92 11.64 -6.27
C ARG A 123 -9.84 10.60 -5.65
N TYR A 124 -9.49 10.11 -4.45
CA TYR A 124 -10.29 9.10 -3.74
C TYR A 124 -11.04 9.71 -2.56
N GLY A 125 -11.17 11.04 -2.53
CA GLY A 125 -11.99 11.71 -1.54
C GLY A 125 -11.27 12.13 -0.28
N PHE A 126 -9.96 11.93 -0.22
CA PHE A 126 -9.17 12.38 0.93
C PHE A 126 -8.96 13.88 0.84
N GLN A 127 -8.95 14.55 2.00
CA GLN A 127 -8.69 15.97 2.10
C GLN A 127 -7.54 16.20 3.05
N GLN A 128 -6.66 17.11 2.67
CA GLN A 128 -5.57 17.52 3.54
C GLN A 128 -6.12 18.51 4.56
N TYR A 129 -5.79 18.30 5.85
CA TYR A 129 -6.17 19.23 6.91
C TYR A 129 -4.98 20.11 7.27
N ASP A 130 -5.13 21.43 7.09
CA ASP A 130 -4.04 22.36 7.30
C ASP A 130 -3.67 22.54 8.77
N ASN A 131 -4.60 22.25 9.67
CA ASN A 131 -4.39 22.49 11.10
C ASN A 131 -3.85 21.25 11.83
N TYR A 132 -3.57 20.18 11.12
CA TYR A 132 -3.07 18.95 11.72
C TYR A 132 -1.70 18.62 11.16
N SER A 133 -0.87 18.04 12.00
CA SER A 133 0.46 17.59 11.57
C SER A 133 0.65 16.13 11.91
N ALA A 134 1.30 15.41 11.03
CA ALA A 134 1.71 14.05 11.32
C ALA A 134 2.81 14.08 12.36
N MET A 135 2.73 13.18 13.34
CA MET A 135 3.76 13.06 14.36
C MET A 135 4.17 11.60 14.47
N VAL A 136 5.47 11.35 14.48
CA VAL A 136 6.02 10.00 14.52
C VAL A 136 7.08 9.93 15.61
N ARG A 137 7.02 8.89 16.43
CA ARG A 137 8.09 8.58 17.35
C ARG A 137 8.79 7.34 16.80
N LYS A 138 10.03 7.50 16.36
CA LYS A 138 10.80 6.38 15.82
C LYS A 138 11.53 5.65 16.93
N HIS A 139 11.58 4.34 16.83
CA HIS A 139 12.28 3.49 17.80
C HIS A 139 13.48 2.78 17.19
N PHE A 140 13.84 3.15 15.96
CA PHE A 140 15.05 2.62 15.33
C PHE A 140 15.89 3.79 14.83
N LEU A 141 17.16 3.54 14.61
CA LEU A 141 18.10 4.55 14.16
C LEU A 141 18.40 4.39 12.68
#